data_bc24e64d10d27a34fc69ee9a454cedf9
#
_entry.id   bc24e64d10d27a34fc69ee9a454cedf9
#
_cell.length_a   1.000
_cell.length_b   1.000
_cell.length_c   1.000
_cell.angle_alpha   90.00
_cell.angle_beta   90.00
_cell.angle_gamma   90.00
#
_symmetry.space_group_name_H-M   'P 1'
#
loop_
_entity.id
_entity.type
_entity.pdbx_description
1 polymer ?
#
loop_
_entity_poly.entity_id
_entity_poly.type
_entity_poly.pdbx_seq_one_letter_code
_entity_poly.pdbx_strand_id
1 'polypeptide(L)'
;LFSFPSTLVAQKCYPVPTLESLIPQKEELDQRMKWFDEVRFGMFIHWGVYSSLSGTWNGIRYQGYGEHIQRMAKIPIAEYREKVVGTFNPQQFSAKEWVKLAKDAGMGYLVITAKHHDGFAMYDSQVSDYNIVKATPFGRDPIRELERECRKVGLKFGLYYSQAFDWGEKDAPGNDWDYRNPGGDLLLNGRDWW
;
A
#
# COMPACT_ATOMS: atom_id res chain seq x y z
N LEU A 1 6.30 26.33 48.59
CA LEU A 1 7.23 25.31 48.06
C LEU A 1 6.49 23.99 47.99
N PHE A 2 5.90 23.68 46.83
CA PHE A 2 5.31 22.37 46.57
C PHE A 2 6.31 21.56 45.75
N SER A 3 6.84 20.50 46.38
CA SER A 3 7.71 19.53 45.74
C SER A 3 6.82 18.48 45.06
N PHE A 4 6.87 18.38 43.75
CA PHE A 4 6.26 17.28 43.02
C PHE A 4 7.27 16.10 42.98
N PRO A 5 6.86 14.88 43.34
CA PRO A 5 7.72 13.74 43.15
C PRO A 5 7.76 13.39 41.65
N SER A 6 8.94 13.49 41.02
CA SER A 6 9.19 12.97 39.71
C SER A 6 9.25 11.44 39.77
N THR A 7 8.12 10.79 39.48
CA THR A 7 8.11 9.34 39.19
C THR A 7 8.76 9.13 37.81
N LEU A 8 10.03 8.74 37.85
CA LEU A 8 10.68 8.13 36.66
C LEU A 8 9.93 6.84 36.34
N VAL A 9 9.08 6.88 35.31
CA VAL A 9 8.58 5.67 34.67
C VAL A 9 9.74 5.05 33.93
N ALA A 10 10.29 3.98 34.48
CA ALA A 10 11.32 3.19 33.82
C ALA A 10 10.71 2.67 32.48
N GLN A 11 11.16 3.23 31.38
CA GLN A 11 10.83 2.74 30.05
C GLN A 11 11.34 1.30 29.97
N LYS A 12 10.44 0.33 29.81
CA LYS A 12 10.83 -1.06 29.56
C LYS A 12 11.62 -1.09 28.25
N CYS A 13 12.94 -1.16 28.37
CA CYS A 13 13.80 -1.47 27.21
C CYS A 13 13.52 -2.91 26.80
N TYR A 14 12.78 -3.10 25.73
CA TYR A 14 12.74 -4.39 25.07
C TYR A 14 14.10 -4.64 24.43
N PRO A 15 14.68 -5.84 24.57
CA PRO A 15 15.94 -6.16 23.91
C PRO A 15 15.74 -5.97 22.40
N VAL A 16 16.65 -5.22 21.78
CA VAL A 16 16.68 -5.08 20.32
C VAL A 16 16.96 -6.48 19.76
N PRO A 17 16.08 -7.05 18.94
CA PRO A 17 16.31 -8.37 18.38
C PRO A 17 17.58 -8.35 17.53
N THR A 18 18.42 -9.36 17.65
CA THR A 18 19.56 -9.53 16.78
C THR A 18 19.09 -9.91 15.38
N LEU A 19 19.87 -9.59 14.34
CA LEU A 19 19.53 -9.96 12.97
C LEU A 19 19.28 -11.48 12.85
N GLU A 20 20.07 -12.28 13.55
CA GLU A 20 19.93 -13.74 13.61
C GLU A 20 18.60 -14.20 14.22
N SER A 21 18.10 -13.49 15.25
CA SER A 21 16.80 -13.80 15.87
C SER A 21 15.60 -13.40 14.99
N LEU A 22 15.82 -12.57 13.98
CA LEU A 22 14.80 -12.15 13.03
C LEU A 22 14.74 -13.06 11.78
N ILE A 23 15.77 -13.88 11.56
CA ILE A 23 15.81 -14.82 10.44
C ILE A 23 15.16 -16.13 10.89
N PRO A 24 14.00 -16.50 10.34
CA PRO A 24 13.38 -17.78 10.64
C PRO A 24 14.32 -18.94 10.31
N GLN A 25 14.28 -19.99 11.12
CA GLN A 25 15.02 -21.21 10.80
C GLN A 25 14.57 -21.78 9.47
N LYS A 26 15.48 -22.43 8.73
CA LYS A 26 15.16 -22.95 7.38
C LYS A 26 13.95 -23.88 7.37
N GLU A 27 13.84 -24.75 8.35
CA GLU A 27 12.71 -25.69 8.49
C GLU A 27 11.38 -24.96 8.70
N GLU A 28 11.38 -23.89 9.48
CA GLU A 28 10.20 -23.05 9.71
C GLU A 28 9.79 -22.31 8.42
N LEU A 29 10.77 -21.77 7.67
CA LEU A 29 10.53 -21.15 6.37
C LEU A 29 9.97 -22.14 5.38
N ASP A 30 10.54 -23.32 5.27
CA ASP A 30 10.11 -24.39 4.35
C ASP A 30 8.66 -24.81 4.67
N GLN A 31 8.30 -24.94 5.95
CA GLN A 31 6.93 -25.23 6.35
C GLN A 31 5.96 -24.09 6.02
N ARG A 32 6.36 -22.84 6.28
CA ARG A 32 5.54 -21.67 5.97
C ARG A 32 5.33 -21.50 4.46
N MET A 33 6.32 -21.84 3.65
CA MET A 33 6.31 -21.67 2.20
C MET A 33 5.74 -22.87 1.43
N LYS A 34 5.53 -24.01 2.09
CA LYS A 34 5.05 -25.24 1.46
C LYS A 34 3.80 -25.02 0.59
N TRP A 35 2.84 -24.26 1.09
CA TRP A 35 1.64 -23.94 0.33
C TRP A 35 1.94 -23.21 -0.98
N PHE A 36 2.97 -22.33 -0.99
CA PHE A 36 3.36 -21.60 -2.18
C PHE A 36 4.03 -22.51 -3.20
N ASP A 37 4.85 -23.44 -2.75
CA ASP A 37 5.48 -24.44 -3.61
C ASP A 37 4.45 -25.36 -4.29
N GLU A 38 3.34 -25.64 -3.60
CA GLU A 38 2.25 -26.44 -4.13
C GLU A 38 1.37 -25.66 -5.14
N VAL A 39 1.18 -24.37 -4.90
CA VAL A 39 0.23 -23.54 -5.66
C VAL A 39 0.89 -22.78 -6.81
N ARG A 40 1.94 -22.03 -6.57
CA ARG A 40 2.76 -21.23 -7.52
C ARG A 40 2.03 -20.29 -8.49
N PHE A 41 0.73 -20.39 -8.63
CA PHE A 41 -0.09 -19.61 -9.55
C PHE A 41 -1.09 -18.76 -8.78
N GLY A 42 -1.04 -17.44 -9.00
CA GLY A 42 -1.88 -16.48 -8.30
C GLY A 42 -2.16 -15.23 -9.12
N MET A 43 -3.09 -14.42 -8.64
CA MET A 43 -3.44 -13.14 -9.21
C MET A 43 -2.75 -12.03 -8.42
N PHE A 44 -2.06 -11.12 -9.13
CA PHE A 44 -1.57 -9.88 -8.55
C PHE A 44 -2.31 -8.71 -9.20
N ILE A 45 -2.96 -7.88 -8.38
CA ILE A 45 -3.78 -6.75 -8.83
C ILE A 45 -3.13 -5.45 -8.40
N HIS A 46 -2.68 -4.64 -9.38
CA HIS A 46 -2.34 -3.24 -9.18
C HIS A 46 -3.60 -2.40 -9.40
N TRP A 47 -4.20 -1.96 -8.31
CA TRP A 47 -5.42 -1.17 -8.35
C TRP A 47 -5.42 -0.13 -7.22
N GLY A 48 -5.63 1.11 -7.59
CA GLY A 48 -5.67 2.26 -6.73
C GLY A 48 -6.36 3.43 -7.42
N VAL A 49 -6.39 4.59 -6.80
CA VAL A 49 -7.01 5.79 -7.39
C VAL A 49 -6.36 6.17 -8.72
N TYR A 50 -5.07 5.89 -8.91
CA TYR A 50 -4.34 6.07 -10.17
C TYR A 50 -4.95 5.32 -11.37
N SER A 51 -5.69 4.24 -11.11
CA SER A 51 -6.31 3.44 -12.16
C SER A 51 -7.37 4.22 -12.95
N SER A 52 -8.01 5.22 -12.32
CA SER A 52 -8.98 6.09 -12.97
C SER A 52 -8.38 6.95 -14.08
N LEU A 53 -7.08 7.20 -14.02
CA LEU A 53 -6.36 8.03 -15.00
C LEU A 53 -5.95 7.28 -16.26
N SER A 54 -5.92 5.94 -16.22
CA SER A 54 -5.52 5.10 -17.36
C SER A 54 -4.19 5.53 -18.03
N GLY A 55 -3.25 6.05 -17.23
CA GLY A 55 -1.96 6.56 -17.71
C GLY A 55 -2.02 7.92 -18.43
N THR A 56 -3.11 8.67 -18.27
CA THR A 56 -3.31 9.97 -18.94
C THR A 56 -3.57 11.05 -17.90
N TRP A 57 -2.92 12.21 -18.05
CA TRP A 57 -3.16 13.38 -17.23
C TRP A 57 -3.25 14.63 -18.10
N ASN A 58 -4.28 15.45 -17.92
CA ASN A 58 -4.54 16.68 -18.70
C ASN A 58 -4.42 16.47 -20.23
N GLY A 59 -4.94 15.33 -20.74
CA GLY A 59 -4.90 14.97 -22.15
C GLY A 59 -3.54 14.44 -22.65
N ILE A 60 -2.52 14.40 -21.81
CA ILE A 60 -1.18 13.86 -22.14
C ILE A 60 -1.09 12.42 -21.65
N ARG A 61 -0.74 11.51 -22.57
CA ARG A 61 -0.47 10.11 -22.24
C ARG A 61 0.98 9.95 -21.81
N TYR A 62 1.18 9.41 -20.63
CA TYR A 62 2.49 9.09 -20.06
C TYR A 62 2.84 7.63 -20.33
N GLN A 63 4.03 7.39 -20.84
CA GLN A 63 4.56 6.04 -21.02
C GLN A 63 5.11 5.53 -19.67
N GLY A 64 4.84 4.27 -19.34
CA GLY A 64 5.30 3.64 -18.11
C GLY A 64 4.19 3.00 -17.31
N TYR A 65 4.42 2.84 -16.02
CA TYR A 65 3.49 2.17 -15.11
C TYR A 65 2.37 3.13 -14.66
N GLY A 66 1.12 2.71 -14.78
CA GLY A 66 -0.06 3.53 -14.44
C GLY A 66 -0.07 3.99 -12.98
N GLU A 67 0.43 3.17 -12.07
CA GLU A 67 0.56 3.49 -10.65
C GLU A 67 1.61 4.58 -10.36
N HIS A 68 2.47 4.88 -11.32
CA HIS A 68 3.46 5.96 -11.23
C HIS A 68 2.99 7.27 -11.87
N ILE A 69 1.75 7.37 -12.31
CA ILE A 69 1.24 8.54 -13.06
C ILE A 69 1.42 9.85 -12.28
N GLN A 70 1.21 9.84 -10.96
CA GLN A 70 1.37 11.03 -10.13
C GLN A 70 2.81 11.58 -10.23
N ARG A 71 3.81 10.69 -10.13
CA ARG A 71 5.23 11.05 -10.24
C ARG A 71 5.59 11.46 -11.67
N MET A 72 5.19 10.67 -12.67
CA MET A 72 5.55 10.93 -14.07
C MET A 72 4.99 12.26 -14.57
N ALA A 73 3.78 12.59 -14.19
CA ALA A 73 3.14 13.85 -14.55
C ALA A 73 3.42 14.97 -13.54
N LYS A 74 4.16 14.68 -12.45
CA LYS A 74 4.44 15.60 -11.34
C LYS A 74 3.18 16.28 -10.83
N ILE A 75 2.13 15.47 -10.60
CA ILE A 75 0.83 15.99 -10.16
C ILE A 75 0.94 16.42 -8.70
N PRO A 76 0.73 17.71 -8.36
CA PRO A 76 0.76 18.17 -6.99
C PRO A 76 -0.20 17.38 -6.09
N ILE A 77 0.18 17.12 -4.85
CA ILE A 77 -0.63 16.35 -3.90
C ILE A 77 -2.03 16.94 -3.75
N ALA A 78 -2.13 18.25 -3.63
CA ALA A 78 -3.41 18.94 -3.49
C ALA A 78 -4.32 18.67 -4.69
N GLU A 79 -3.78 18.76 -5.90
CA GLU A 79 -4.50 18.52 -7.14
C GLU A 79 -4.88 17.03 -7.30
N TYR A 80 -3.97 16.13 -6.94
CA TYR A 80 -4.22 14.68 -6.96
C TYR A 80 -5.34 14.29 -5.99
N ARG A 81 -5.31 14.84 -4.77
CA ARG A 81 -6.37 14.64 -3.77
C ARG A 81 -7.74 15.13 -4.26
N GLU A 82 -7.78 16.31 -4.84
CA GLU A 82 -9.03 16.90 -5.33
C GLU A 82 -9.57 16.18 -6.56
N LYS A 83 -8.75 16.06 -7.62
CA LYS A 83 -9.21 15.62 -8.94
C LYS A 83 -9.21 14.11 -9.13
N VAL A 84 -8.39 13.37 -8.41
CA VAL A 84 -8.26 11.92 -8.57
C VAL A 84 -8.93 11.20 -7.41
N VAL A 85 -8.48 11.48 -6.18
CA VAL A 85 -9.03 10.81 -4.99
C VAL A 85 -10.49 11.19 -4.76
N GLY A 86 -10.80 12.48 -4.74
CA GLY A 86 -12.15 13.00 -4.47
C GLY A 86 -13.20 12.57 -5.48
N THR A 87 -12.80 12.13 -6.67
CA THR A 87 -13.69 11.65 -7.73
C THR A 87 -13.70 10.12 -7.90
N PHE A 88 -12.83 9.41 -7.20
CA PHE A 88 -12.70 7.95 -7.33
C PHE A 88 -13.91 7.21 -6.76
N ASN A 89 -14.73 6.64 -7.64
CA ASN A 89 -15.97 5.95 -7.27
C ASN A 89 -16.19 4.69 -8.10
N PRO A 90 -15.49 3.57 -7.81
CA PRO A 90 -15.56 2.33 -8.58
C PRO A 90 -16.82 1.51 -8.23
N GLN A 91 -18.00 2.01 -8.56
CA GLN A 91 -19.30 1.40 -8.21
C GLN A 91 -19.47 -0.04 -8.73
N GLN A 92 -18.80 -0.39 -9.84
CA GLN A 92 -18.86 -1.73 -10.43
C GLN A 92 -17.91 -2.74 -9.76
N PHE A 93 -17.13 -2.33 -8.75
CA PHE A 93 -16.27 -3.25 -8.02
C PHE A 93 -17.09 -4.33 -7.32
N SER A 94 -16.73 -5.59 -7.56
CA SER A 94 -17.31 -6.77 -6.94
C SER A 94 -16.21 -7.73 -6.49
N ALA A 95 -15.93 -7.76 -5.21
CA ALA A 95 -14.95 -8.69 -4.63
C ALA A 95 -15.29 -10.15 -4.95
N LYS A 96 -16.58 -10.50 -4.93
CA LYS A 96 -17.06 -11.84 -5.26
C LYS A 96 -16.71 -12.25 -6.69
N GLU A 97 -16.89 -11.37 -7.66
CA GLU A 97 -16.58 -11.67 -9.06
C GLU A 97 -15.07 -11.79 -9.30
N TRP A 98 -14.27 -10.93 -8.70
CA TRP A 98 -12.82 -10.98 -8.82
C TRP A 98 -12.26 -12.27 -8.22
N VAL A 99 -12.72 -12.64 -7.02
CA VAL A 99 -12.31 -13.89 -6.35
C VAL A 99 -12.79 -15.10 -7.12
N LYS A 100 -14.02 -15.06 -7.66
CA LYS A 100 -14.54 -16.13 -8.52
C LYS A 100 -13.66 -16.32 -9.75
N LEU A 101 -13.29 -15.23 -10.43
CA LEU A 101 -12.42 -15.26 -11.61
C LEU A 101 -11.06 -15.92 -11.28
N ALA A 102 -10.43 -15.53 -10.17
CA ALA A 102 -9.18 -16.12 -9.74
C ALA A 102 -9.34 -17.64 -9.44
N LYS A 103 -10.41 -18.02 -8.78
CA LYS A 103 -10.68 -19.42 -8.44
C LYS A 103 -10.96 -20.27 -9.69
N ASP A 104 -11.79 -19.76 -10.60
CA ASP A 104 -12.13 -20.46 -11.85
C ASP A 104 -10.89 -20.66 -12.75
N ALA A 105 -9.95 -19.72 -12.69
CA ALA A 105 -8.66 -19.82 -13.39
C ALA A 105 -7.66 -20.78 -12.73
N GLY A 106 -8.00 -21.40 -11.60
CA GLY A 106 -7.13 -22.33 -10.89
C GLY A 106 -6.05 -21.65 -10.03
N MET A 107 -6.20 -20.37 -9.74
CA MET A 107 -5.27 -19.63 -8.87
C MET A 107 -5.48 -20.01 -7.40
N GLY A 108 -4.41 -20.06 -6.62
CA GLY A 108 -4.46 -20.40 -5.20
C GLY A 108 -4.25 -19.23 -4.26
N TYR A 109 -3.86 -18.07 -4.80
CA TYR A 109 -3.73 -16.84 -4.02
C TYR A 109 -4.08 -15.60 -4.84
N LEU A 110 -4.43 -14.51 -4.13
CA LEU A 110 -4.67 -13.19 -4.67
C LEU A 110 -3.88 -12.16 -3.85
N VAL A 111 -3.12 -11.32 -4.53
CA VAL A 111 -2.42 -10.18 -3.94
C VAL A 111 -2.96 -8.90 -4.55
N ILE A 112 -3.15 -7.87 -3.72
CA ILE A 112 -3.60 -6.56 -4.19
C ILE A 112 -2.80 -5.44 -3.54
N THR A 113 -2.64 -4.32 -4.24
CA THR A 113 -2.05 -3.10 -3.69
C THR A 113 -2.97 -2.49 -2.64
N ALA A 114 -2.62 -2.66 -1.36
CA ALA A 114 -3.33 -2.02 -0.25
C ALA A 114 -2.94 -0.54 -0.09
N LYS A 115 -1.68 -0.21 -0.35
CA LYS A 115 -1.15 1.16 -0.46
C LYS A 115 0.00 1.15 -1.47
N HIS A 116 -0.04 2.02 -2.45
CA HIS A 116 1.07 2.24 -3.38
C HIS A 116 1.85 3.51 -3.00
N HIS A 117 2.81 3.93 -3.83
CA HIS A 117 3.70 5.06 -3.56
C HIS A 117 2.97 6.40 -3.44
N ASP A 118 1.77 6.54 -3.99
CA ASP A 118 0.90 7.72 -3.83
C ASP A 118 0.40 7.93 -2.39
N GLY A 119 0.72 7.00 -1.50
CA GLY A 119 0.36 7.06 -0.08
C GLY A 119 -1.11 6.77 0.20
N PHE A 120 -1.93 6.54 -0.83
CA PHE A 120 -3.35 6.33 -0.67
C PHE A 120 -3.68 4.90 -0.19
N ALA A 121 -4.41 4.80 0.92
CA ALA A 121 -4.81 3.51 1.48
C ALA A 121 -6.13 3.02 0.85
N MET A 122 -6.09 1.85 0.21
CA MET A 122 -7.26 1.19 -0.39
C MET A 122 -8.09 0.41 0.65
N TYR A 123 -7.94 0.71 1.94
CA TYR A 123 -8.64 0.09 3.07
C TYR A 123 -9.01 1.14 4.12
N ASP A 124 -9.88 0.80 5.07
CA ASP A 124 -10.28 1.67 6.19
C ASP A 124 -9.16 1.85 7.21
N SER A 125 -8.21 2.74 6.90
CA SER A 125 -7.09 3.05 7.77
C SER A 125 -7.55 3.79 9.01
N GLN A 126 -7.04 3.35 10.19
CA GLN A 126 -7.31 4.02 11.46
C GLN A 126 -6.23 5.06 11.82
N VAL A 127 -5.17 5.16 11.01
CA VAL A 127 -4.05 6.08 11.26
C VAL A 127 -4.01 7.27 10.30
N SER A 128 -4.78 7.20 9.21
CA SER A 128 -4.85 8.28 8.22
C SER A 128 -6.23 8.34 7.59
N ASP A 129 -6.75 9.56 7.40
CA ASP A 129 -7.99 9.81 6.66
C ASP A 129 -7.77 9.80 5.14
N TYR A 130 -6.52 9.69 4.69
CA TYR A 130 -6.17 9.53 3.28
C TYR A 130 -6.38 8.09 2.82
N ASN A 131 -7.65 7.68 2.84
CA ASN A 131 -8.05 6.31 2.52
C ASN A 131 -9.38 6.26 1.76
N ILE A 132 -9.65 5.12 1.13
CA ILE A 132 -10.78 4.94 0.22
C ILE A 132 -12.15 5.11 0.89
N VAL A 133 -12.26 4.81 2.19
CA VAL A 133 -13.53 4.91 2.92
C VAL A 133 -13.86 6.36 3.23
N LYS A 134 -12.87 7.14 3.67
CA LYS A 134 -13.08 8.51 4.15
C LYS A 134 -12.90 9.58 3.07
N ALA A 135 -11.96 9.36 2.14
CA ALA A 135 -11.54 10.38 1.17
C ALA A 135 -12.22 10.25 -0.20
N THR A 136 -13.02 9.20 -0.43
CA THR A 136 -13.69 8.99 -1.72
C THR A 136 -15.19 8.83 -1.58
N PRO A 137 -15.97 9.13 -2.64
CA PRO A 137 -17.42 8.88 -2.65
C PRO A 137 -17.76 7.37 -2.65
N PHE A 138 -16.80 6.48 -2.89
CA PHE A 138 -17.00 5.03 -2.83
C PHE A 138 -17.36 4.55 -1.42
N GLY A 139 -16.69 5.06 -0.38
CA GLY A 139 -17.05 4.85 1.03
C GLY A 139 -17.03 3.41 1.53
N ARG A 140 -16.39 2.48 0.79
CA ARG A 140 -16.30 1.05 1.13
C ARG A 140 -14.86 0.62 1.25
N ASP A 141 -14.62 -0.49 1.97
CA ASP A 141 -13.30 -1.12 2.12
C ASP A 141 -13.16 -2.35 1.22
N PRO A 142 -12.61 -2.21 0.01
CA PRO A 142 -12.47 -3.32 -0.93
C PRO A 142 -11.47 -4.38 -0.46
N ILE A 143 -10.48 -4.00 0.33
CA ILE A 143 -9.50 -4.95 0.89
C ILE A 143 -10.19 -5.92 1.84
N ARG A 144 -11.02 -5.41 2.74
CA ARG A 144 -11.82 -6.24 3.65
C ARG A 144 -12.83 -7.12 2.90
N GLU A 145 -13.43 -6.57 1.84
CA GLU A 145 -14.37 -7.33 1.02
C GLU A 145 -13.67 -8.48 0.28
N LEU A 146 -12.52 -8.25 -0.34
CA LEU A 146 -11.71 -9.27 -1.02
C LEU A 146 -11.22 -10.35 -0.05
N GLU A 147 -10.72 -9.96 1.13
CA GLU A 147 -10.28 -10.89 2.16
C GLU A 147 -11.41 -11.87 2.54
N ARG A 148 -12.61 -11.35 2.77
CA ARG A 148 -13.78 -12.17 3.12
C ARG A 148 -14.13 -13.16 2.02
N GLU A 149 -14.14 -12.71 0.76
CA GLU A 149 -14.48 -13.58 -0.37
C GLU A 149 -13.37 -14.62 -0.62
N CYS A 150 -12.10 -14.28 -0.51
CA CYS A 150 -10.98 -15.22 -0.59
C CYS A 150 -11.09 -16.30 0.47
N ARG A 151 -11.41 -15.94 1.71
CA ARG A 151 -11.57 -16.87 2.83
C ARG A 151 -12.68 -17.89 2.57
N LYS A 152 -13.81 -17.46 1.98
CA LYS A 152 -14.94 -18.38 1.67
C LYS A 152 -14.56 -19.50 0.71
N VAL A 153 -13.64 -19.24 -0.22
CA VAL A 153 -13.26 -20.22 -1.26
C VAL A 153 -11.88 -20.83 -1.06
N GLY A 154 -11.23 -20.53 0.07
CA GLY A 154 -9.92 -21.06 0.42
C GLY A 154 -8.75 -20.49 -0.39
N LEU A 155 -8.91 -19.32 -1.00
CA LEU A 155 -7.82 -18.58 -1.62
C LEU A 155 -6.98 -17.89 -0.53
N LYS A 156 -5.65 -17.98 -0.65
CA LYS A 156 -4.76 -17.15 0.17
C LYS A 156 -4.87 -15.69 -0.27
N PHE A 157 -4.88 -14.78 0.70
CA PHE A 157 -4.98 -13.34 0.43
C PHE A 157 -3.74 -12.63 0.92
N GLY A 158 -3.10 -11.85 0.05
CA GLY A 158 -1.90 -11.09 0.31
C GLY A 158 -2.06 -9.61 -0.03
N LEU A 159 -1.23 -8.79 0.60
CA LEU A 159 -1.23 -7.35 0.41
C LEU A 159 0.15 -6.90 -0.06
N TYR A 160 0.18 -6.07 -1.10
CA TYR A 160 1.32 -5.23 -1.39
C TYR A 160 1.16 -3.91 -0.63
N TYR A 161 2.19 -3.50 0.06
CA TYR A 161 2.22 -2.26 0.81
C TYR A 161 3.52 -1.51 0.55
N SER A 162 3.41 -0.31 -0.03
CA SER A 162 4.57 0.58 -0.19
C SER A 162 4.97 1.14 1.17
N GLN A 163 6.08 0.68 1.70
CA GLN A 163 6.54 1.05 3.03
C GLN A 163 7.57 2.16 3.01
N ALA A 164 8.53 2.10 2.09
CA ALA A 164 9.60 3.09 1.98
C ALA A 164 9.19 4.36 1.25
N PHE A 165 8.26 4.24 0.29
CA PHE A 165 7.80 5.37 -0.53
C PHE A 165 6.38 5.77 -0.14
N ASP A 166 6.21 7.07 0.10
CA ASP A 166 4.92 7.70 0.32
C ASP A 166 4.99 9.14 -0.20
N TRP A 167 4.49 9.37 -1.39
CA TRP A 167 4.56 10.69 -2.02
C TRP A 167 3.67 11.73 -1.34
N GLY A 168 2.78 11.30 -0.47
CA GLY A 168 1.96 12.17 0.37
C GLY A 168 2.70 12.75 1.57
N GLU A 169 3.85 12.16 1.94
CA GLU A 169 4.60 12.52 3.15
C GLU A 169 5.93 13.19 2.80
N LYS A 170 6.14 14.39 3.35
CA LYS A 170 7.35 15.22 3.09
C LYS A 170 8.66 14.56 3.49
N ASP A 171 8.60 13.68 4.50
CA ASP A 171 9.78 13.00 5.06
C ASP A 171 10.01 11.62 4.43
N ALA A 172 9.15 11.20 3.49
CA ALA A 172 9.34 10.00 2.70
C ALA A 172 9.99 10.35 1.33
N PRO A 173 10.81 9.43 0.77
CA PRO A 173 11.48 9.68 -0.50
C PRO A 173 10.51 9.68 -1.70
N GLY A 174 10.91 10.33 -2.79
CA GLY A 174 10.33 10.18 -4.11
C GLY A 174 9.40 11.29 -4.60
N ASN A 175 8.96 12.24 -3.75
CA ASN A 175 8.18 13.39 -4.18
C ASN A 175 9.06 14.66 -4.21
N ASP A 176 9.74 14.90 -5.33
CA ASP A 176 10.58 16.08 -5.57
C ASP A 176 9.84 17.24 -6.24
N TRP A 177 8.55 17.09 -6.51
CA TRP A 177 7.74 18.12 -7.16
C TRP A 177 6.89 18.94 -6.18
N ASP A 178 6.56 18.42 -5.00
CA ASP A 178 5.91 19.17 -3.92
C ASP A 178 6.88 19.53 -2.80
N TYR A 179 7.92 18.73 -2.58
CA TYR A 179 8.85 18.87 -1.48
C TYR A 179 10.28 19.15 -1.96
N ARG A 180 10.99 20.03 -1.28
CA ARG A 180 12.34 20.43 -1.69
C ARG A 180 13.41 19.36 -1.47
N ASN A 181 13.22 18.44 -0.55
CA ASN A 181 14.18 17.38 -0.22
C ASN A 181 13.44 16.21 0.44
N PRO A 182 12.63 15.48 -0.33
CA PRO A 182 11.81 14.43 0.22
C PRO A 182 12.66 13.29 0.77
N GLY A 183 12.38 12.91 2.03
CA GLY A 183 13.10 11.83 2.70
C GLY A 183 14.55 12.12 3.05
N GLY A 184 15.03 13.33 2.76
CA GLY A 184 16.40 13.76 2.93
C GLY A 184 17.38 13.07 1.97
N ASP A 185 18.19 13.81 1.26
CA ASP A 185 19.27 13.29 0.39
C ASP A 185 20.24 12.38 1.14
N LEU A 186 20.33 12.54 2.46
CA LEU A 186 21.17 11.72 3.34
C LEU A 186 20.79 10.25 3.32
N LEU A 187 19.51 9.92 3.19
CA LEU A 187 19.04 8.51 3.10
C LEU A 187 19.33 7.90 1.73
N LEU A 188 19.43 8.73 0.70
CA LEU A 188 19.60 8.32 -0.67
C LEU A 188 21.02 8.46 -1.17
N ASN A 189 21.95 9.06 -0.37
CA ASN A 189 23.31 9.43 -0.80
C ASN A 189 23.33 10.17 -2.15
N GLY A 190 22.34 11.01 -2.42
CA GLY A 190 22.17 11.71 -3.68
C GLY A 190 21.93 10.78 -4.90
N ARG A 191 21.56 9.52 -4.67
CA ARG A 191 21.27 8.59 -5.76
C ARG A 191 19.80 8.63 -6.12
N ASP A 192 19.55 8.66 -7.42
CA ASP A 192 18.21 8.42 -7.95
C ASP A 192 17.82 6.96 -7.69
N TRP A 193 16.68 6.73 -7.08
CA TRP A 193 16.19 5.39 -6.74
C TRP A 193 15.56 4.66 -7.92
N TRP A 194 15.51 5.33 -9.07
CA TRP A 194 14.80 4.85 -10.26
C TRP A 194 15.75 4.55 -11.42
#